data_1472d7f1c993c618695bf9a91c56f789
#
_entry.id   1472d7f1c993c618695bf9a91c56f789
#
_cell.length_a   1.000
_cell.length_b   1.000
_cell.length_c   1.000
_cell.angle_alpha   90.00
_cell.angle_beta   90.00
_cell.angle_gamma   90.00
#
_symmetry.space_group_name_H-M   'P 1'
#
loop_
_entity.id
_entity.type
_entity.pdbx_description
1 polymer ?
#
loop_
_entity_poly.entity_id
_entity_poly.type
_entity_poly.pdbx_seq_one_letter_code
_entity_poly.pdbx_strand_id
1 'polypeptide(L)'
;MTDPDPDDDDLTFWDRHEFKFYQYGHVYAVIYGQVVIDYVPQKALKRPVKVFLICYSHLFSLVLIVVLPGYFCYHFRTLTDSVDPRLQLLLYVSFANTAIKYATVIVTYLANTVHFEAINQKCTYRRMHLEKEFKKAPKEPKIPFEFFMYFKFCLINLMMIIQVCGIFAQYGEGEKGTVSQVRVHFSIYAFVLWNYTENMADYCYWINASVLKYYRQLNLQLDHLRQDMANLKPTGMLLHRCCELSDRLEVLRRRCQEIKDLQKESFRMHQFQLMGLMLSTLINNLTNFYTLFHMLVKQSLEDVSYPVLVGSFYATGFYIDTYIVALMNEHIKQELEGMALTMRRFAEPPERDVRLTREIEHFSLELLNCQPPMLCGILHLDRRLVYLIAVTAFSYFITLVQFDLLLRKKS
;
A
#
# COMPACT_ATOMS: atom_id res chain seq x y z
N MET A 1 1.74 -20.84 -23.28
CA MET A 1 0.63 -21.51 -22.60
C MET A 1 1.14 -22.90 -22.29
N THR A 2 1.56 -23.15 -21.08
CA THR A 2 1.88 -24.50 -20.58
C THR A 2 0.58 -25.11 -20.13
N ASP A 3 0.34 -26.35 -20.46
CA ASP A 3 -0.81 -27.13 -20.02
C ASP A 3 -1.02 -26.97 -18.51
N PRO A 4 -2.27 -26.86 -18.05
CA PRO A 4 -2.56 -26.76 -16.63
C PRO A 4 -2.04 -28.04 -15.97
N ASP A 5 -1.28 -27.84 -14.89
CA ASP A 5 -0.82 -28.93 -14.03
C ASP A 5 -2.06 -29.65 -13.48
N PRO A 6 -2.15 -30.98 -13.52
CA PRO A 6 -3.34 -31.75 -13.09
C PRO A 6 -3.72 -31.49 -11.61
N ASP A 7 -2.88 -30.84 -10.81
CA ASP A 7 -3.19 -30.39 -9.45
C ASP A 7 -3.94 -29.04 -9.38
N ASP A 8 -4.29 -28.45 -10.52
CA ASP A 8 -4.91 -27.12 -10.62
C ASP A 8 -6.43 -27.12 -10.31
N ASP A 9 -7.08 -28.29 -10.27
CA ASP A 9 -8.52 -28.41 -10.01
C ASP A 9 -8.92 -28.08 -8.55
N ASP A 10 -7.95 -28.12 -7.64
CA ASP A 10 -8.15 -27.78 -6.21
C ASP A 10 -7.90 -26.30 -5.88
N LEU A 11 -7.44 -25.50 -6.84
CA LEU A 11 -7.23 -24.06 -6.64
C LEU A 11 -8.57 -23.35 -6.54
N THR A 12 -8.74 -22.58 -5.46
CA THR A 12 -9.93 -21.75 -5.31
C THR A 12 -9.98 -20.69 -6.43
N PHE A 13 -11.18 -20.19 -6.73
CA PHE A 13 -11.35 -19.06 -7.67
C PHE A 13 -10.36 -17.91 -7.37
N TRP A 14 -10.06 -17.67 -6.11
CA TRP A 14 -9.21 -16.63 -5.61
C TRP A 14 -7.72 -16.89 -5.85
N ASP A 15 -7.24 -18.11 -5.62
CA ASP A 15 -5.85 -18.48 -5.90
C ASP A 15 -5.52 -18.31 -7.39
N ARG A 16 -6.49 -18.62 -8.27
CA ARG A 16 -6.36 -18.38 -9.72
C ARG A 16 -6.33 -16.89 -10.08
N HIS A 17 -7.00 -16.03 -9.31
CA HIS A 17 -7.08 -14.59 -9.59
C HIS A 17 -5.96 -13.80 -8.94
N GLU A 18 -5.36 -14.28 -7.84
CA GLU A 18 -4.22 -13.64 -7.19
C GLU A 18 -3.09 -13.34 -8.20
N PHE A 19 -2.74 -14.32 -9.00
CA PHE A 19 -1.73 -14.16 -10.05
C PHE A 19 -2.10 -13.09 -11.09
N LYS A 20 -3.37 -13.00 -11.49
CA LYS A 20 -3.85 -11.98 -12.43
C LYS A 20 -3.74 -10.57 -11.85
N PHE A 21 -4.01 -10.38 -10.56
CA PHE A 21 -3.85 -9.07 -9.92
C PHE A 21 -2.41 -8.59 -9.94
N TYR A 22 -1.46 -9.47 -9.66
CA TYR A 22 -0.04 -9.13 -9.81
C TYR A 22 0.30 -8.72 -11.25
N GLN A 23 -0.25 -9.40 -12.25
CA GLN A 23 -0.07 -9.02 -13.64
C GLN A 23 -0.64 -7.63 -13.94
N TYR A 24 -1.83 -7.30 -13.43
CA TYR A 24 -2.42 -5.96 -13.59
C TYR A 24 -1.56 -4.88 -12.94
N GLY A 25 -1.16 -5.06 -11.68
CA GLY A 25 -0.26 -4.13 -10.99
C GLY A 25 1.05 -3.91 -11.75
N HIS A 26 1.60 -4.97 -12.34
CA HIS A 26 2.78 -4.87 -13.19
C HIS A 26 2.53 -4.08 -14.48
N VAL A 27 1.40 -4.30 -15.16
CA VAL A 27 1.03 -3.53 -16.36
C VAL A 27 0.91 -2.05 -16.02
N TYR A 28 0.28 -1.69 -14.89
CA TYR A 28 0.24 -0.31 -14.41
C TYR A 28 1.64 0.25 -14.15
N ALA A 29 2.51 -0.51 -13.46
CA ALA A 29 3.89 -0.11 -13.20
C ALA A 29 4.68 0.15 -14.50
N VAL A 30 4.47 -0.66 -15.53
CA VAL A 30 5.07 -0.46 -16.86
C VAL A 30 4.51 0.78 -17.54
N ILE A 31 3.19 0.98 -17.55
CA ILE A 31 2.52 2.16 -18.14
C ILE A 31 3.06 3.45 -17.52
N TYR A 32 3.23 3.49 -16.21
CA TYR A 32 3.77 4.65 -15.50
C TYR A 32 5.31 4.71 -15.48
N GLY A 33 5.99 3.83 -16.20
CA GLY A 33 7.44 3.83 -16.30
C GLY A 33 8.17 3.56 -14.97
N GLN A 34 7.52 2.90 -14.01
CA GLN A 34 8.05 2.74 -12.66
C GLN A 34 9.02 1.56 -12.54
N VAL A 35 8.76 0.49 -13.28
CA VAL A 35 9.44 -0.78 -13.07
C VAL A 35 9.75 -1.48 -14.38
N VAL A 36 11.02 -1.85 -14.54
CA VAL A 36 11.46 -2.83 -15.52
C VAL A 36 11.80 -4.10 -14.77
N ILE A 37 10.79 -4.92 -14.50
CA ILE A 37 10.96 -6.19 -13.76
C ILE A 37 10.78 -7.35 -14.72
N ASP A 38 11.69 -8.31 -14.67
CA ASP A 38 11.44 -9.68 -15.11
C ASP A 38 10.46 -10.33 -14.12
N TYR A 39 9.17 -10.17 -14.41
CA TYR A 39 8.09 -10.57 -13.51
C TYR A 39 7.91 -12.07 -13.43
N VAL A 40 8.37 -12.78 -14.44
CA VAL A 40 8.36 -14.23 -14.48
C VAL A 40 9.81 -14.69 -14.45
N PRO A 41 10.32 -15.21 -13.33
CA PRO A 41 11.69 -15.70 -13.21
C PRO A 41 12.05 -16.78 -14.24
N GLN A 42 11.02 -17.41 -14.83
CA GLN A 42 11.18 -18.47 -15.84
C GLN A 42 11.21 -17.96 -17.28
N LYS A 43 10.83 -16.69 -17.53
CA LYS A 43 10.87 -16.09 -18.87
C LYS A 43 11.48 -14.70 -18.77
N ALA A 44 12.81 -14.64 -18.81
CA ALA A 44 13.51 -13.37 -19.00
C ALA A 44 12.99 -12.67 -20.26
N LEU A 45 12.64 -11.38 -20.13
CA LEU A 45 12.27 -10.53 -21.26
C LEU A 45 13.40 -10.53 -22.28
N LYS A 46 13.06 -10.61 -23.57
CA LYS A 46 14.03 -10.49 -24.65
C LYS A 46 14.80 -9.18 -24.50
N ARG A 47 16.12 -9.20 -24.65
CA ARG A 47 16.99 -8.04 -24.49
C ARG A 47 16.50 -6.75 -25.14
N PRO A 48 15.98 -6.74 -26.40
CA PRO A 48 15.49 -5.51 -27.02
C PRO A 48 14.27 -4.93 -26.32
N VAL A 49 13.35 -5.78 -25.80
CA VAL A 49 12.17 -5.34 -25.04
C VAL A 49 12.59 -4.72 -23.70
N LYS A 50 13.57 -5.32 -23.01
CA LYS A 50 14.12 -4.78 -21.76
C LYS A 50 14.73 -3.40 -21.98
N VAL A 51 15.54 -3.23 -23.02
CA VAL A 51 16.15 -1.93 -23.38
C VAL A 51 15.08 -0.90 -23.70
N PHE A 52 14.06 -1.27 -24.49
CA PHE A 52 12.95 -0.39 -24.82
C PHE A 52 12.20 0.08 -23.56
N LEU A 53 11.87 -0.82 -22.64
CA LEU A 53 11.17 -0.47 -21.40
C LEU A 53 12.03 0.42 -20.49
N ILE A 54 13.35 0.21 -20.42
CA ILE A 54 14.25 1.09 -19.67
C ILE A 54 14.27 2.49 -20.30
N CYS A 55 14.42 2.61 -21.60
CA CYS A 55 14.39 3.90 -22.29
C CYS A 55 13.04 4.60 -22.11
N TYR A 56 11.93 3.87 -22.20
CA TYR A 56 10.60 4.38 -21.96
C TYR A 56 10.45 4.90 -20.53
N SER A 57 10.90 4.14 -19.52
CA SER A 57 10.83 4.53 -18.11
C SER A 57 11.60 5.82 -17.83
N HIS A 58 12.81 5.95 -18.37
CA HIS A 58 13.61 7.18 -18.21
C HIS A 58 12.99 8.36 -18.94
N LEU A 59 12.48 8.15 -20.17
CA LEU A 59 11.82 9.20 -20.96
C LEU A 59 10.54 9.68 -20.26
N PHE A 60 9.71 8.75 -19.79
CA PHE A 60 8.49 9.07 -19.06
C PHE A 60 8.80 9.86 -17.78
N SER A 61 9.79 9.42 -17.01
CA SER A 61 10.23 10.10 -15.79
C SER A 61 10.81 11.49 -16.09
N LEU A 62 11.56 11.66 -17.16
CA LEU A 62 12.07 12.96 -17.62
C LEU A 62 10.91 13.92 -17.93
N VAL A 63 9.91 13.46 -18.67
CA VAL A 63 8.73 14.26 -18.99
C VAL A 63 7.99 14.65 -17.71
N LEU A 64 7.78 13.71 -16.81
CA LEU A 64 7.03 13.91 -15.59
C LEU A 64 7.75 14.81 -14.57
N ILE A 65 9.08 14.73 -14.48
CA ILE A 65 9.89 15.43 -13.48
C ILE A 65 10.45 16.76 -13.99
N VAL A 66 10.69 16.91 -15.29
CA VAL A 66 11.34 18.11 -15.83
C VAL A 66 10.42 18.90 -16.78
N VAL A 67 9.87 18.23 -17.79
CA VAL A 67 9.14 18.92 -18.87
C VAL A 67 7.82 19.51 -18.37
N LEU A 68 6.99 18.70 -17.71
CA LEU A 68 5.67 19.13 -17.24
C LEU A 68 5.75 20.19 -16.13
N PRO A 69 6.59 20.06 -15.08
CA PRO A 69 6.76 21.14 -14.12
C PRO A 69 7.27 22.45 -14.74
N GLY A 70 8.22 22.37 -15.70
CA GLY A 70 8.70 23.54 -16.44
C GLY A 70 7.56 24.24 -17.19
N TYR A 71 6.70 23.47 -17.87
CA TYR A 71 5.50 23.97 -18.53
C TYR A 71 4.55 24.70 -17.55
N PHE A 72 4.27 24.09 -16.36
CA PHE A 72 3.37 24.68 -15.38
C PHE A 72 3.99 25.89 -14.67
N CYS A 73 5.29 25.90 -14.43
CA CYS A 73 6.00 27.09 -13.92
C CYS A 73 5.88 28.28 -14.90
N TYR A 74 5.99 28.02 -16.20
CA TYR A 74 5.80 29.04 -17.23
C TYR A 74 4.37 29.60 -17.26
N HIS A 75 3.35 28.73 -17.11
CA HIS A 75 1.94 29.11 -17.09
C HIS A 75 1.37 29.44 -15.71
N PHE A 76 2.21 29.50 -14.67
CA PHE A 76 1.76 29.70 -13.29
C PHE A 76 0.92 30.96 -13.10
N ARG A 77 1.36 32.09 -13.66
CA ARG A 77 0.61 33.35 -13.62
C ARG A 77 -0.75 33.22 -14.30
N THR A 78 -0.80 32.61 -15.45
CA THR A 78 -2.06 32.37 -16.18
C THR A 78 -3.06 31.57 -15.36
N LEU A 79 -2.57 30.59 -14.57
CA LEU A 79 -3.41 29.78 -13.69
C LEU A 79 -3.90 30.60 -12.47
N THR A 80 -3.03 31.42 -11.86
CA THR A 80 -3.36 32.19 -10.66
C THR A 80 -4.26 33.38 -10.96
N ASP A 81 -3.98 34.14 -12.03
CA ASP A 81 -4.72 35.34 -12.38
C ASP A 81 -6.15 35.03 -12.88
N SER A 82 -6.39 33.82 -13.33
CA SER A 82 -7.69 33.38 -13.82
C SER A 82 -8.67 32.89 -12.75
N VAL A 83 -8.23 32.82 -11.49
CA VAL A 83 -9.04 32.27 -10.37
C VAL A 83 -9.58 33.43 -9.51
N ASP A 84 -10.87 33.36 -9.15
CA ASP A 84 -11.48 34.28 -8.17
C ASP A 84 -10.57 34.39 -6.93
N PRO A 85 -10.22 35.60 -6.48
CA PRO A 85 -9.39 35.81 -5.28
C PRO A 85 -9.82 35.00 -4.06
N ARG A 86 -11.11 34.69 -3.96
CA ARG A 86 -11.67 33.88 -2.87
C ARG A 86 -11.32 32.39 -2.97
N LEU A 87 -11.02 31.90 -4.17
CA LEU A 87 -10.61 30.53 -4.43
C LEU A 87 -9.08 30.38 -4.54
N GLN A 88 -8.33 31.46 -4.45
CA GLN A 88 -6.86 31.42 -4.54
C GLN A 88 -6.24 30.54 -3.46
N LEU A 89 -6.78 30.57 -2.23
CA LEU A 89 -6.30 29.68 -1.16
C LEU A 89 -6.43 28.22 -1.54
N LEU A 90 -7.56 27.84 -2.10
CA LEU A 90 -7.82 26.45 -2.58
C LEU A 90 -6.83 26.05 -3.69
N LEU A 91 -6.54 26.99 -4.58
CA LEU A 91 -5.55 26.79 -5.65
C LEU A 91 -4.14 26.56 -5.07
N TYR A 92 -3.70 27.37 -4.10
CA TYR A 92 -2.40 27.19 -3.44
C TYR A 92 -2.31 25.86 -2.68
N VAL A 93 -3.37 25.43 -2.01
CA VAL A 93 -3.42 24.12 -1.34
C VAL A 93 -3.34 22.98 -2.36
N SER A 94 -4.00 23.13 -3.52
CA SER A 94 -3.90 22.16 -4.62
C SER A 94 -2.47 22.09 -5.20
N PHE A 95 -1.79 23.22 -5.34
CA PHE A 95 -0.38 23.24 -5.74
C PHE A 95 0.53 22.60 -4.70
N ALA A 96 0.32 22.88 -3.42
CA ALA A 96 1.08 22.26 -2.34
C ALA A 96 0.91 20.74 -2.35
N ASN A 97 -0.31 20.23 -2.53
CA ASN A 97 -0.58 18.81 -2.67
C ASN A 97 0.11 18.20 -3.90
N THR A 98 0.05 18.90 -5.04
CA THR A 98 0.74 18.46 -6.25
C THR A 98 2.26 18.47 -6.06
N ALA A 99 2.81 19.45 -5.34
CA ALA A 99 4.23 19.50 -5.03
C ALA A 99 4.68 18.34 -4.14
N ILE A 100 3.86 17.90 -3.17
CA ILE A 100 4.15 16.71 -2.35
C ILE A 100 4.17 15.45 -3.21
N LYS A 101 3.18 15.27 -4.08
CA LYS A 101 3.14 14.14 -5.02
C LYS A 101 4.37 14.16 -5.94
N TYR A 102 4.71 15.33 -6.45
CA TYR A 102 5.89 15.53 -7.28
C TYR A 102 7.19 15.18 -6.56
N ALA A 103 7.38 15.65 -5.33
CA ALA A 103 8.52 15.29 -4.50
C ALA A 103 8.59 13.78 -4.24
N THR A 104 7.44 13.14 -4.00
CA THR A 104 7.33 11.68 -3.81
C THR A 104 7.75 10.94 -5.09
N VAL A 105 7.34 11.42 -6.26
CA VAL A 105 7.74 10.84 -7.56
C VAL A 105 9.25 10.97 -7.78
N ILE A 106 9.85 12.13 -7.48
CA ILE A 106 11.31 12.32 -7.59
C ILE A 106 12.05 11.33 -6.69
N VAL A 107 11.66 11.24 -5.41
CA VAL A 107 12.30 10.33 -4.46
C VAL A 107 12.14 8.88 -4.92
N THR A 108 10.96 8.52 -5.44
CA THR A 108 10.72 7.18 -5.99
C THR A 108 11.62 6.89 -7.20
N TYR A 109 11.74 7.84 -8.12
CA TYR A 109 12.60 7.70 -9.30
C TYR A 109 14.06 7.53 -8.91
N LEU A 110 14.56 8.35 -7.99
CA LEU A 110 15.95 8.25 -7.50
C LEU A 110 16.18 6.92 -6.75
N ALA A 111 15.26 6.50 -5.92
CA ALA A 111 15.35 5.21 -5.23
C ALA A 111 15.35 4.04 -6.22
N ASN A 112 14.51 4.09 -7.24
CA ASN A 112 14.42 3.04 -8.26
C ASN A 112 15.68 2.94 -9.11
N THR A 113 16.30 4.07 -9.46
CA THR A 113 17.51 4.06 -10.27
C THR A 113 18.74 3.56 -9.52
N VAL A 114 18.81 3.75 -8.20
CA VAL A 114 20.03 3.45 -7.41
C VAL A 114 19.97 2.09 -6.71
N HIS A 115 18.81 1.68 -6.19
CA HIS A 115 18.73 0.51 -5.29
C HIS A 115 17.59 -0.48 -5.57
N PHE A 116 16.64 -0.12 -6.41
CA PHE A 116 15.37 -0.85 -6.47
C PHE A 116 15.51 -2.24 -7.10
N GLU A 117 16.30 -2.40 -8.16
CA GLU A 117 16.39 -3.67 -8.89
C GLU A 117 16.87 -4.82 -7.99
N ALA A 118 17.96 -4.59 -7.25
CA ALA A 118 18.54 -5.61 -6.37
C ALA A 118 17.62 -5.98 -5.19
N ILE A 119 16.99 -4.98 -4.56
CA ILE A 119 16.10 -5.22 -3.41
C ILE A 119 14.81 -5.89 -3.87
N ASN A 120 14.25 -5.45 -4.99
CA ASN A 120 13.04 -6.03 -5.53
C ASN A 120 13.22 -7.47 -5.98
N GLN A 121 14.32 -7.81 -6.66
CA GLN A 121 14.68 -9.18 -6.99
C GLN A 121 14.79 -10.05 -5.73
N LYS A 122 15.40 -9.52 -4.67
CA LYS A 122 15.54 -10.21 -3.39
C LYS A 122 14.17 -10.43 -2.72
N CYS A 123 13.29 -9.44 -2.70
CA CYS A 123 11.92 -9.56 -2.18
C CYS A 123 11.10 -10.59 -2.98
N THR A 124 11.17 -10.52 -4.31
CA THR A 124 10.46 -11.45 -5.19
C THR A 124 10.97 -12.88 -5.00
N TYR A 125 12.29 -13.07 -4.93
CA TYR A 125 12.87 -14.38 -4.69
C TYR A 125 12.45 -14.97 -3.33
N ARG A 126 12.52 -14.17 -2.25
CA ARG A 126 12.06 -14.60 -0.92
C ARG A 126 10.59 -14.96 -0.91
N ARG A 127 9.74 -14.13 -1.51
CA ARG A 127 8.31 -14.41 -1.60
C ARG A 127 8.05 -15.73 -2.33
N MET A 128 8.69 -15.96 -3.47
CA MET A 128 8.54 -17.21 -4.20
C MET A 128 9.05 -18.42 -3.43
N HIS A 129 10.14 -18.27 -2.68
CA HIS A 129 10.67 -19.32 -1.82
C HIS A 129 9.66 -19.68 -0.73
N LEU A 130 9.16 -18.70 0.00
CA LEU A 130 8.14 -18.88 1.03
C LEU A 130 6.85 -19.49 0.46
N GLU A 131 6.39 -19.04 -0.71
CA GLU A 131 5.21 -19.57 -1.34
C GLU A 131 5.36 -21.06 -1.70
N LYS A 132 6.51 -21.47 -2.23
CA LYS A 132 6.80 -22.89 -2.49
C LYS A 132 6.82 -23.74 -1.22
N GLU A 133 7.35 -23.19 -0.13
CA GLU A 133 7.40 -23.89 1.15
C GLU A 133 6.02 -24.03 1.79
N PHE A 134 5.21 -22.96 1.73
CA PHE A 134 3.87 -22.99 2.29
C PHE A 134 2.84 -23.73 1.42
N LYS A 135 3.04 -23.90 0.12
CA LYS A 135 2.20 -24.78 -0.72
C LYS A 135 2.19 -26.24 -0.25
N LYS A 136 3.23 -26.67 0.45
CA LYS A 136 3.32 -28.01 1.04
C LYS A 136 2.61 -28.15 2.39
N ALA A 137 2.16 -27.04 2.97
CA ALA A 137 1.45 -27.00 4.24
C ALA A 137 -0.05 -27.27 4.07
N PRO A 138 -0.76 -27.81 5.10
CA PRO A 138 -2.20 -28.01 5.04
C PRO A 138 -2.90 -26.66 4.70
N LYS A 139 -3.85 -26.73 3.75
CA LYS A 139 -4.59 -25.55 3.30
C LYS A 139 -5.41 -24.96 4.45
N GLU A 140 -5.29 -23.67 4.61
CA GLU A 140 -5.99 -22.91 5.63
C GLU A 140 -7.47 -22.73 5.31
N PRO A 141 -8.37 -22.64 6.33
CA PRO A 141 -9.75 -22.23 6.09
C PRO A 141 -9.77 -20.82 5.49
N LYS A 142 -10.58 -20.63 4.45
CA LYS A 142 -10.71 -19.38 3.69
C LYS A 142 -10.97 -18.20 4.61
N ILE A 143 -10.14 -17.17 4.50
CA ILE A 143 -10.20 -15.98 5.31
C ILE A 143 -10.86 -14.85 4.51
N PRO A 144 -11.69 -13.98 5.15
CA PRO A 144 -12.27 -12.79 4.50
C PRO A 144 -11.25 -11.77 3.99
N PHE A 145 -9.98 -12.08 4.09
CA PHE A 145 -8.84 -11.33 3.61
C PHE A 145 -8.84 -11.07 2.09
N GLU A 146 -9.24 -12.06 1.30
CA GLU A 146 -9.38 -11.93 -0.14
C GLU A 146 -10.39 -10.83 -0.51
N PHE A 147 -11.44 -10.67 0.30
CA PHE A 147 -12.41 -9.60 0.14
C PHE A 147 -11.75 -8.21 0.19
N PHE A 148 -10.84 -7.96 1.14
CA PHE A 148 -10.16 -6.67 1.25
C PHE A 148 -9.26 -6.38 0.05
N MET A 149 -8.64 -7.40 -0.53
CA MET A 149 -7.82 -7.28 -1.74
C MET A 149 -8.66 -6.82 -2.94
N TYR A 150 -9.79 -7.49 -3.18
CA TYR A 150 -10.69 -7.15 -4.27
C TYR A 150 -11.35 -5.80 -4.05
N PHE A 151 -11.77 -5.54 -2.83
CA PHE A 151 -12.39 -4.27 -2.47
C PHE A 151 -11.43 -3.10 -2.73
N LYS A 152 -10.17 -3.21 -2.29
CA LYS A 152 -9.15 -2.18 -2.56
C LYS A 152 -8.95 -2.00 -4.06
N PHE A 153 -8.80 -3.06 -4.82
CA PHE A 153 -8.66 -3.00 -6.27
C PHE A 153 -9.86 -2.32 -6.95
N CYS A 154 -11.08 -2.72 -6.59
CA CYS A 154 -12.30 -2.11 -7.11
C CYS A 154 -12.40 -0.63 -6.73
N LEU A 155 -12.06 -0.26 -5.50
CA LEU A 155 -12.09 1.11 -5.01
C LEU A 155 -11.14 2.00 -5.81
N ILE A 156 -9.88 1.57 -6.01
CA ILE A 156 -8.88 2.35 -6.76
C ILE A 156 -9.31 2.54 -8.21
N ASN A 157 -9.77 1.47 -8.88
CA ASN A 157 -10.24 1.57 -10.26
C ASN A 157 -11.46 2.48 -10.37
N LEU A 158 -12.40 2.42 -9.43
CA LEU A 158 -13.55 3.30 -9.38
C LEU A 158 -13.13 4.77 -9.19
N MET A 159 -12.19 5.04 -8.29
CA MET A 159 -11.63 6.38 -8.09
C MET A 159 -10.93 6.89 -9.35
N MET A 160 -10.17 6.04 -10.05
CA MET A 160 -9.55 6.40 -11.33
C MET A 160 -10.60 6.77 -12.41
N ILE A 161 -11.66 5.98 -12.53
CA ILE A 161 -12.76 6.25 -13.49
C ILE A 161 -13.40 7.60 -13.17
N ILE A 162 -13.71 7.87 -11.91
CA ILE A 162 -14.31 9.14 -11.48
C ILE A 162 -13.38 10.32 -11.79
N GLN A 163 -12.07 10.19 -11.57
CA GLN A 163 -11.11 11.23 -11.94
C GLN A 163 -11.09 11.50 -13.43
N VAL A 164 -11.03 10.45 -14.23
CA VAL A 164 -11.04 10.55 -15.70
C VAL A 164 -12.33 11.22 -16.16
N CYS A 165 -13.49 10.80 -15.66
CA CYS A 165 -14.78 11.44 -15.96
C CYS A 165 -14.79 12.93 -15.56
N GLY A 166 -14.24 13.27 -14.38
CA GLY A 166 -14.11 14.66 -13.94
C GLY A 166 -13.23 15.53 -14.86
N ILE A 167 -12.11 14.98 -15.35
CA ILE A 167 -11.25 15.66 -16.33
C ILE A 167 -12.00 15.88 -17.66
N PHE A 168 -12.73 14.89 -18.15
CA PHE A 168 -13.52 15.02 -19.39
C PHE A 168 -14.69 16.01 -19.22
N ALA A 169 -15.35 16.04 -18.07
CA ALA A 169 -16.39 17.03 -17.77
C ALA A 169 -15.84 18.45 -17.82
N GLN A 170 -14.67 18.70 -17.20
CA GLN A 170 -13.98 19.98 -17.27
C GLN A 170 -13.61 20.39 -18.70
N TYR A 171 -13.27 19.42 -19.56
CA TYR A 171 -12.98 19.67 -20.96
C TYR A 171 -14.24 20.04 -21.79
N GLY A 172 -15.38 19.41 -21.47
CA GLY A 172 -16.66 19.63 -22.16
C GLY A 172 -17.35 20.97 -21.82
N GLU A 173 -17.22 21.44 -20.58
CA GLU A 173 -17.79 22.70 -20.08
C GLU A 173 -16.91 23.92 -20.38
N GLY A 174 -15.66 23.71 -20.86
CA GLY A 174 -14.68 24.76 -20.99
C GLY A 174 -15.00 25.77 -22.08
N GLU A 175 -15.08 27.06 -21.73
CA GLU A 175 -14.85 28.14 -22.67
C GLU A 175 -13.56 27.85 -23.46
N LYS A 176 -13.64 27.94 -24.80
CA LYS A 176 -12.50 27.66 -25.69
C LYS A 176 -11.41 28.71 -25.52
N GLY A 177 -10.62 28.62 -24.46
CA GLY A 177 -9.52 29.54 -24.18
C GLY A 177 -8.27 28.81 -23.62
N THR A 178 -7.11 29.45 -23.78
CA THR A 178 -5.80 28.97 -23.27
C THR A 178 -5.81 28.60 -21.78
N VAL A 179 -6.58 29.34 -20.97
CA VAL A 179 -6.72 29.12 -19.52
C VAL A 179 -7.37 27.76 -19.21
N SER A 180 -8.44 27.43 -19.92
CA SER A 180 -9.14 26.14 -19.76
C SER A 180 -8.22 24.96 -20.13
N GLN A 181 -7.47 25.08 -21.21
CA GLN A 181 -6.52 24.04 -21.64
C GLN A 181 -5.41 23.81 -20.59
N VAL A 182 -4.83 24.89 -20.03
CA VAL A 182 -3.78 24.76 -18.99
C VAL A 182 -4.33 24.12 -17.73
N ARG A 183 -5.57 24.40 -17.32
CA ARG A 183 -6.22 23.74 -16.18
C ARG A 183 -6.42 22.23 -16.42
N VAL A 184 -6.89 21.86 -17.60
CA VAL A 184 -7.06 20.45 -17.97
C VAL A 184 -5.71 19.72 -17.96
N HIS A 185 -4.67 20.32 -18.54
CA HIS A 185 -3.32 19.75 -18.52
C HIS A 185 -2.80 19.57 -17.08
N PHE A 186 -3.06 20.55 -16.20
CA PHE A 186 -2.70 20.46 -14.78
C PHE A 186 -3.46 19.34 -14.08
N SER A 187 -4.74 19.17 -14.36
CA SER A 187 -5.55 18.07 -13.82
C SER A 187 -5.04 16.70 -14.29
N ILE A 188 -4.67 16.57 -15.56
CA ILE A 188 -4.05 15.36 -16.11
C ILE A 188 -2.71 15.09 -15.42
N TYR A 189 -1.88 16.10 -15.24
CA TYR A 189 -0.60 15.97 -14.56
C TYR A 189 -0.77 15.51 -13.11
N ALA A 190 -1.66 16.14 -12.37
CA ALA A 190 -1.98 15.76 -10.98
C ALA A 190 -2.52 14.32 -10.89
N PHE A 191 -3.33 13.89 -11.87
CA PHE A 191 -3.81 12.52 -12.02
C PHE A 191 -2.66 11.52 -12.24
N VAL A 192 -1.73 11.83 -13.14
CA VAL A 192 -0.58 10.95 -13.40
C VAL A 192 0.32 10.84 -12.19
N LEU A 193 0.63 11.95 -11.50
CA LEU A 193 1.42 11.94 -10.27
C LEU A 193 0.77 11.11 -9.17
N TRP A 194 -0.56 11.24 -9.03
CA TRP A 194 -1.33 10.46 -8.08
C TRP A 194 -1.22 8.96 -8.36
N ASN A 195 -1.58 8.54 -9.56
CA ASN A 195 -1.57 7.12 -9.92
C ASN A 195 -0.16 6.52 -9.88
N TYR A 196 0.87 7.31 -10.18
CA TYR A 196 2.26 6.91 -10.00
C TYR A 196 2.57 6.56 -8.54
N THR A 197 2.16 7.42 -7.61
CA THR A 197 2.39 7.23 -6.16
C THR A 197 1.56 6.08 -5.61
N GLU A 198 0.29 6.01 -6.01
CA GLU A 198 -0.67 5.00 -5.55
C GLU A 198 -0.24 3.59 -5.96
N ASN A 199 0.17 3.41 -7.20
CA ASN A 199 0.62 2.10 -7.68
C ASN A 199 1.79 1.54 -6.87
N MET A 200 2.70 2.39 -6.38
CA MET A 200 3.78 1.97 -5.48
C MET A 200 3.29 1.59 -4.08
N ALA A 201 2.33 2.34 -3.55
CA ALA A 201 1.70 2.01 -2.28
C ALA A 201 0.94 0.69 -2.36
N ASP A 202 0.25 0.45 -3.47
CA ASP A 202 -0.44 -0.81 -3.75
C ASP A 202 0.52 -1.99 -3.82
N TYR A 203 1.66 -1.83 -4.44
CA TYR A 203 2.67 -2.88 -4.47
C TYR A 203 3.14 -3.27 -3.06
N CYS A 204 3.38 -2.29 -2.19
CA CYS A 204 3.67 -2.55 -0.77
C CYS A 204 2.51 -3.27 -0.07
N TYR A 205 1.28 -2.86 -0.34
CA TYR A 205 0.09 -3.49 0.20
C TYR A 205 -0.01 -4.97 -0.19
N TRP A 206 0.24 -5.31 -1.46
CA TRP A 206 0.24 -6.68 -1.96
C TRP A 206 1.29 -7.57 -1.28
N ILE A 207 2.50 -7.04 -1.05
CA ILE A 207 3.53 -7.78 -0.31
C ILE A 207 3.08 -8.01 1.13
N ASN A 208 2.53 -7.00 1.81
CA ASN A 208 2.02 -7.14 3.17
C ASN A 208 0.86 -8.13 3.27
N ALA A 209 0.05 -8.21 2.24
CA ALA A 209 -0.98 -9.22 2.11
C ALA A 209 -0.42 -10.63 2.11
N SER A 210 0.61 -10.88 1.31
CA SER A 210 1.32 -12.16 1.30
C SER A 210 1.98 -12.46 2.66
N VAL A 211 2.57 -11.44 3.29
CA VAL A 211 3.16 -11.54 4.64
C VAL A 211 2.12 -11.99 5.66
N LEU A 212 0.92 -11.38 5.64
CA LEU A 212 -0.17 -11.78 6.55
C LEU A 212 -0.58 -13.24 6.34
N LYS A 213 -0.73 -13.67 5.07
CA LYS A 213 -1.01 -15.07 4.72
C LYS A 213 0.04 -16.02 5.30
N TYR A 214 1.32 -15.68 5.17
CA TYR A 214 2.40 -16.53 5.69
C TYR A 214 2.43 -16.57 7.22
N TYR A 215 2.20 -15.46 7.91
CA TYR A 215 2.13 -15.46 9.38
C TYR A 215 0.97 -16.30 9.90
N ARG A 216 -0.18 -16.28 9.25
CA ARG A 216 -1.32 -17.13 9.60
C ARG A 216 -1.01 -18.61 9.43
N GLN A 217 -0.43 -18.97 8.30
CA GLN A 217 -0.01 -20.37 8.06
C GLN A 217 1.04 -20.82 9.08
N LEU A 218 1.96 -19.92 9.45
CA LEU A 218 2.96 -20.19 10.47
C LEU A 218 2.31 -20.39 11.84
N ASN A 219 1.34 -19.57 12.20
CA ASN A 219 0.61 -19.66 13.46
C ASN A 219 -0.16 -20.98 13.60
N LEU A 220 -0.81 -21.44 12.50
CA LEU A 220 -1.44 -22.75 12.45
C LEU A 220 -0.43 -23.90 12.65
N GLN A 221 0.70 -23.84 11.95
CA GLN A 221 1.76 -24.87 12.12
C GLN A 221 2.30 -24.90 13.54
N LEU A 222 2.43 -23.72 14.15
CA LEU A 222 2.86 -23.58 15.55
C LEU A 222 1.83 -24.18 16.53
N ASP A 223 0.53 -23.96 16.28
CA ASP A 223 -0.52 -24.55 17.12
C ASP A 223 -0.60 -26.06 16.97
N HIS A 224 -0.43 -26.60 15.78
CA HIS A 224 -0.28 -28.05 15.55
C HIS A 224 0.93 -28.62 16.33
N LEU A 225 2.08 -27.93 16.26
CA LEU A 225 3.27 -28.37 16.99
C LEU A 225 3.04 -28.35 18.51
N ARG A 226 2.31 -27.35 19.01
CA ARG A 226 1.90 -27.26 20.42
C ARG A 226 1.01 -28.46 20.81
N GLN A 227 0.07 -28.83 19.96
CA GLN A 227 -0.79 -30.01 20.18
C GLN A 227 0.02 -31.31 20.18
N ASP A 228 0.96 -31.46 19.23
CA ASP A 228 1.87 -32.62 19.19
C ASP A 228 2.69 -32.73 20.48
N MET A 229 3.17 -31.60 21.00
CA MET A 229 3.92 -31.56 22.26
C MET A 229 3.05 -31.90 23.47
N ALA A 230 1.80 -31.39 23.52
CA ALA A 230 0.86 -31.71 24.60
C ALA A 230 0.48 -33.21 24.61
N ASN A 231 0.55 -33.90 23.49
CA ASN A 231 0.23 -35.31 23.31
C ASN A 231 1.45 -36.26 23.55
N LEU A 232 2.61 -35.71 23.91
CA LEU A 232 3.79 -36.52 24.18
C LEU A 232 3.53 -37.47 25.37
N LYS A 233 3.70 -38.79 25.12
CA LYS A 233 3.63 -39.82 26.15
C LYS A 233 5.04 -40.17 26.62
N PRO A 234 5.24 -40.41 27.91
CA PRO A 234 6.52 -40.84 28.43
C PRO A 234 6.81 -42.30 27.99
N THR A 235 7.34 -42.45 26.78
CA THR A 235 7.74 -43.72 26.19
C THR A 235 9.24 -43.69 25.94
N GLY A 236 9.85 -44.89 25.75
CA GLY A 236 11.30 -44.99 25.49
C GLY A 236 11.84 -44.19 24.30
N MET A 237 10.95 -43.64 23.43
CA MET A 237 11.29 -42.77 22.32
C MET A 237 11.08 -41.29 22.59
N LEU A 238 10.83 -40.88 23.84
CA LEU A 238 10.52 -39.49 24.17
C LEU A 238 11.60 -38.52 23.72
N LEU A 239 12.87 -38.83 23.99
CA LEU A 239 14.00 -37.99 23.59
C LEU A 239 14.07 -37.78 22.07
N HIS A 240 13.86 -38.82 21.29
CA HIS A 240 13.84 -38.72 19.84
C HIS A 240 12.72 -37.79 19.33
N ARG A 241 11.53 -37.88 19.91
CA ARG A 241 10.40 -36.99 19.58
C ARG A 241 10.65 -35.57 20.01
N CYS A 242 11.29 -35.32 21.16
CA CYS A 242 11.70 -33.98 21.57
C CYS A 242 12.71 -33.37 20.62
N CYS A 243 13.67 -34.14 20.12
CA CYS A 243 14.60 -33.69 19.09
C CYS A 243 13.88 -33.34 17.77
N GLU A 244 12.94 -34.18 17.32
CA GLU A 244 12.14 -33.91 16.13
C GLU A 244 11.30 -32.63 16.27
N LEU A 245 10.66 -32.43 17.41
CA LEU A 245 9.89 -31.19 17.71
C LEU A 245 10.81 -29.97 17.77
N SER A 246 12.00 -30.08 18.32
CA SER A 246 13.00 -29.01 18.33
C SER A 246 13.41 -28.64 16.91
N ASP A 247 13.68 -29.60 16.03
CA ASP A 247 14.06 -29.36 14.63
C ASP A 247 12.90 -28.67 13.87
N ARG A 248 11.67 -29.12 14.07
CA ARG A 248 10.48 -28.51 13.48
C ARG A 248 10.31 -27.06 13.99
N LEU A 249 10.49 -26.80 15.28
CA LEU A 249 10.38 -25.45 15.86
C LEU A 249 11.46 -24.53 15.31
N GLU A 250 12.69 -25.00 15.15
CA GLU A 250 13.77 -24.24 14.50
C GLU A 250 13.43 -23.85 13.07
N VAL A 251 12.83 -24.76 12.28
CA VAL A 251 12.38 -24.48 10.92
C VAL A 251 11.30 -23.38 10.92
N LEU A 252 10.30 -23.45 11.83
CA LEU A 252 9.26 -22.43 11.95
C LEU A 252 9.84 -21.08 12.34
N ARG A 253 10.79 -21.04 13.29
CA ARG A 253 11.49 -19.82 13.69
C ARG A 253 12.24 -19.19 12.51
N ARG A 254 12.96 -19.98 11.72
CA ARG A 254 13.67 -19.52 10.52
C ARG A 254 12.71 -18.92 9.50
N ARG A 255 11.58 -19.59 9.23
CA ARG A 255 10.52 -19.07 8.34
C ARG A 255 9.96 -17.75 8.86
N CYS A 256 9.69 -17.64 10.16
CA CYS A 256 9.25 -16.39 10.78
C CYS A 256 10.23 -15.24 10.53
N GLN A 257 11.54 -15.51 10.65
CA GLN A 257 12.57 -14.51 10.37
C GLN A 257 12.60 -14.12 8.88
N GLU A 258 12.44 -15.07 7.96
CA GLU A 258 12.38 -14.78 6.51
C GLU A 258 11.18 -13.91 6.14
N ILE A 259 10.00 -14.17 6.75
CA ILE A 259 8.79 -13.36 6.57
C ILE A 259 9.01 -11.94 7.10
N LYS A 260 9.60 -11.82 8.30
CA LYS A 260 9.95 -10.53 8.91
C LYS A 260 10.91 -9.73 8.06
N ASP A 261 11.92 -10.37 7.50
CA ASP A 261 12.89 -9.73 6.61
C ASP A 261 12.22 -9.26 5.31
N LEU A 262 11.29 -10.07 4.74
CA LEU A 262 10.51 -9.67 3.56
C LEU A 262 9.68 -8.43 3.85
N GLN A 263 8.98 -8.40 4.98
CA GLN A 263 8.19 -7.23 5.39
C GLN A 263 9.06 -5.99 5.58
N LYS A 264 10.17 -6.12 6.30
CA LYS A 264 11.10 -5.01 6.56
C LYS A 264 11.70 -4.44 5.26
N GLU A 265 12.10 -5.29 4.34
CA GLU A 265 12.63 -4.87 3.05
C GLU A 265 11.56 -4.17 2.20
N SER A 266 10.33 -4.70 2.16
CA SER A 266 9.19 -4.06 1.48
C SER A 266 8.92 -2.67 2.05
N PHE A 267 8.83 -2.52 3.37
CA PHE A 267 8.62 -1.21 4.00
C PHE A 267 9.77 -0.25 3.69
N ARG A 268 11.01 -0.71 3.75
CA ARG A 268 12.18 0.13 3.44
C ARG A 268 12.14 0.68 2.02
N MET A 269 11.63 -0.10 1.07
CA MET A 269 11.50 0.35 -0.32
C MET A 269 10.40 1.41 -0.49
N HIS A 270 9.29 1.26 0.21
CA HIS A 270 8.07 2.04 -0.05
C HIS A 270 7.77 3.10 1.02
N GLN A 271 8.63 3.28 2.03
CA GLN A 271 8.36 4.18 3.16
C GLN A 271 8.11 5.64 2.75
N PHE A 272 8.84 6.15 1.75
CA PHE A 272 8.67 7.53 1.28
C PHE A 272 7.38 7.70 0.48
N GLN A 273 7.01 6.71 -0.32
CA GLN A 273 5.76 6.70 -1.08
C GLN A 273 4.55 6.65 -0.14
N LEU A 274 4.61 5.76 0.85
CA LEU A 274 3.56 5.67 1.88
C LEU A 274 3.46 6.96 2.70
N MET A 275 4.59 7.58 3.07
CA MET A 275 4.58 8.87 3.76
C MET A 275 3.99 9.98 2.89
N GLY A 276 4.37 10.06 1.62
CA GLY A 276 3.83 11.02 0.66
C GLY A 276 2.32 10.83 0.45
N LEU A 277 1.86 9.57 0.39
CA LEU A 277 0.45 9.21 0.29
C LEU A 277 -0.33 9.69 1.53
N MET A 278 0.17 9.42 2.74
CA MET A 278 -0.47 9.86 4.00
C MET A 278 -0.60 11.39 4.07
N LEU A 279 0.47 12.10 3.73
CA LEU A 279 0.47 13.56 3.70
C LEU A 279 -0.47 14.11 2.62
N SER A 280 -0.48 13.52 1.44
CA SER A 280 -1.41 13.87 0.36
C SER A 280 -2.87 13.61 0.76
N THR A 281 -3.14 12.50 1.45
CA THR A 281 -4.47 12.17 1.96
C THR A 281 -4.95 13.20 2.98
N LEU A 282 -4.09 13.64 3.91
CA LEU A 282 -4.41 14.70 4.86
C LEU A 282 -4.82 15.99 4.16
N ILE A 283 -4.02 16.44 3.18
CA ILE A 283 -4.29 17.68 2.44
C ILE A 283 -5.53 17.53 1.55
N ASN A 284 -5.73 16.38 0.88
CA ASN A 284 -6.93 16.13 0.09
C ASN A 284 -8.20 16.21 0.95
N ASN A 285 -8.20 15.60 2.13
CA ASN A 285 -9.35 15.65 3.04
C ASN A 285 -9.64 17.08 3.48
N LEU A 286 -8.61 17.85 3.85
CA LEU A 286 -8.74 19.26 4.22
C LEU A 286 -9.32 20.07 3.05
N THR A 287 -8.79 19.90 1.85
CA THR A 287 -9.24 20.58 0.63
C THR A 287 -10.71 20.26 0.32
N ASN A 288 -11.08 18.98 0.41
CA ASN A 288 -12.44 18.54 0.12
C ASN A 288 -13.45 19.10 1.13
N PHE A 289 -13.14 19.07 2.43
CA PHE A 289 -13.99 19.68 3.45
C PHE A 289 -14.17 21.17 3.25
N TYR A 290 -13.09 21.90 2.92
CA TYR A 290 -13.16 23.32 2.67
C TYR A 290 -13.93 23.66 1.38
N THR A 291 -13.77 22.87 0.32
CA THR A 291 -14.53 23.02 -0.92
C THR A 291 -16.02 22.77 -0.67
N LEU A 292 -16.35 21.71 0.08
CA LEU A 292 -17.72 21.39 0.47
C LEU A 292 -18.37 22.56 1.25
N PHE A 293 -17.66 23.12 2.23
CA PHE A 293 -18.12 24.27 2.98
C PHE A 293 -18.39 25.48 2.08
N HIS A 294 -17.47 25.78 1.17
CA HIS A 294 -17.64 26.89 0.22
C HIS A 294 -18.85 26.72 -0.69
N MET A 295 -19.10 25.51 -1.17
CA MET A 295 -20.25 25.18 -2.00
C MET A 295 -21.56 25.33 -1.22
N LEU A 296 -21.62 24.79 0.00
CA LEU A 296 -22.83 24.87 0.86
C LEU A 296 -23.20 26.33 1.26
N VAL A 297 -22.20 27.20 1.38
CA VAL A 297 -22.44 28.61 1.80
C VAL A 297 -22.80 29.52 0.62
N LYS A 298 -22.37 29.19 -0.59
CA LYS A 298 -22.47 30.12 -1.75
C LYS A 298 -23.56 29.82 -2.76
N GLN A 299 -24.05 28.60 -2.88
CA GLN A 299 -24.90 28.19 -3.99
C GLN A 299 -26.31 27.81 -3.53
N SER A 300 -27.29 28.03 -4.44
CA SER A 300 -28.60 27.42 -4.32
C SER A 300 -28.47 25.90 -4.32
N LEU A 301 -29.24 25.22 -3.50
CA LEU A 301 -29.17 23.76 -3.28
C LEU A 301 -29.26 22.92 -4.59
N GLU A 302 -29.80 23.47 -5.68
CA GLU A 302 -29.95 22.77 -6.97
C GLU A 302 -28.67 22.63 -7.76
N ASP A 303 -27.75 23.61 -7.70
CA ASP A 303 -26.45 23.57 -8.42
C ASP A 303 -25.34 22.80 -7.66
N VAL A 304 -25.56 22.51 -6.39
CA VAL A 304 -24.54 21.95 -5.47
C VAL A 304 -24.46 20.43 -5.52
N SER A 305 -25.48 19.73 -6.01
CA SER A 305 -25.66 18.28 -5.78
C SER A 305 -24.53 17.43 -6.37
N TYR A 306 -24.15 17.65 -7.63
CA TYR A 306 -23.20 16.79 -8.32
C TYR A 306 -21.72 16.99 -7.87
N PRO A 307 -21.17 18.21 -7.82
CA PRO A 307 -19.79 18.43 -7.37
C PRO A 307 -19.56 18.02 -5.91
N VAL A 308 -20.55 18.25 -5.04
CA VAL A 308 -20.49 17.85 -3.62
C VAL A 308 -20.49 16.33 -3.49
N LEU A 309 -21.31 15.63 -4.25
CA LEU A 309 -21.37 14.18 -4.23
C LEU A 309 -20.05 13.56 -4.71
N VAL A 310 -19.49 14.05 -5.81
CA VAL A 310 -18.22 13.60 -6.36
C VAL A 310 -17.08 13.88 -5.39
N GLY A 311 -17.00 15.08 -4.83
CA GLY A 311 -15.95 15.47 -3.85
C GLY A 311 -16.03 14.65 -2.57
N SER A 312 -17.24 14.41 -2.04
CA SER A 312 -17.46 13.59 -0.84
C SER A 312 -17.11 12.12 -1.09
N PHE A 313 -17.49 11.59 -2.25
CA PHE A 313 -17.12 10.23 -2.64
C PHE A 313 -15.60 10.08 -2.74
N TYR A 314 -14.95 11.07 -3.32
CA TYR A 314 -13.50 11.10 -3.48
C TYR A 314 -12.78 11.13 -2.12
N ALA A 315 -13.19 12.03 -1.23
CA ALA A 315 -12.62 12.11 0.13
C ALA A 315 -12.82 10.80 0.90
N THR A 316 -14.01 10.23 0.81
CA THR A 316 -14.33 8.95 1.46
C THR A 316 -13.48 7.81 0.89
N GLY A 317 -13.30 7.76 -0.44
CA GLY A 317 -12.48 6.77 -1.11
C GLY A 317 -11.02 6.78 -0.63
N PHE A 318 -10.40 7.95 -0.55
CA PHE A 318 -9.03 8.11 -0.01
C PHE A 318 -8.91 7.67 1.44
N TYR A 319 -9.90 8.04 2.26
CA TYR A 319 -9.90 7.66 3.66
C TYR A 319 -10.02 6.14 3.83
N ILE A 320 -10.93 5.51 3.08
CA ILE A 320 -11.12 4.05 3.08
C ILE A 320 -9.85 3.35 2.61
N ASP A 321 -9.21 3.84 1.55
CA ASP A 321 -7.99 3.26 1.03
C ASP A 321 -6.86 3.27 2.07
N THR A 322 -6.61 4.43 2.67
CA THR A 322 -5.64 4.57 3.76
C THR A 322 -5.98 3.67 4.96
N TYR A 323 -7.27 3.56 5.30
CA TYR A 323 -7.75 2.71 6.39
C TYR A 323 -7.49 1.22 6.12
N ILE A 324 -7.69 0.75 4.89
CA ILE A 324 -7.44 -0.65 4.51
C ILE A 324 -5.96 -1.00 4.66
N VAL A 325 -5.05 -0.09 4.26
CA VAL A 325 -3.61 -0.29 4.43
C VAL A 325 -3.23 -0.38 5.92
N ALA A 326 -3.79 0.49 6.75
CA ALA A 326 -3.57 0.45 8.20
C ALA A 326 -4.15 -0.81 8.85
N LEU A 327 -5.33 -1.24 8.41
CA LEU A 327 -5.99 -2.46 8.87
C LEU A 327 -5.17 -3.71 8.56
N MET A 328 -4.54 -3.76 7.40
CA MET A 328 -3.63 -4.85 7.02
C MET A 328 -2.47 -4.99 8.00
N ASN A 329 -1.82 -3.89 8.33
CA ASN A 329 -0.70 -3.89 9.29
C ASN A 329 -1.15 -4.26 10.71
N GLU A 330 -2.34 -3.85 11.10
CA GLU A 330 -2.93 -4.24 12.38
C GLU A 330 -3.17 -5.76 12.44
N HIS A 331 -3.67 -6.38 11.38
CA HIS A 331 -3.84 -7.83 11.32
C HIS A 331 -2.49 -8.56 11.37
N ILE A 332 -1.46 -8.07 10.69
CA ILE A 332 -0.11 -8.64 10.80
C ILE A 332 0.38 -8.61 12.25
N LYS A 333 0.17 -7.49 12.93
CA LYS A 333 0.53 -7.34 14.35
C LYS A 333 -0.24 -8.33 15.24
N GLN A 334 -1.55 -8.49 15.00
CA GLN A 334 -2.39 -9.43 15.74
C GLN A 334 -1.92 -10.89 15.56
N GLU A 335 -1.50 -11.28 14.35
CA GLU A 335 -0.95 -12.61 14.09
C GLU A 335 0.37 -12.83 14.83
N LEU A 336 1.25 -11.83 14.86
CA LEU A 336 2.50 -11.89 15.63
C LEU A 336 2.24 -12.02 17.15
N GLU A 337 1.29 -11.25 17.67
CA GLU A 337 0.86 -11.34 19.07
C GLU A 337 0.22 -12.72 19.35
N GLY A 338 -0.57 -13.25 18.41
CA GLY A 338 -1.13 -14.60 18.47
C GLY A 338 -0.06 -15.68 18.57
N MET A 339 0.99 -15.60 17.73
CA MET A 339 2.14 -16.52 17.82
C MET A 339 2.85 -16.43 19.17
N ALA A 340 3.07 -15.22 19.68
CA ALA A 340 3.70 -15.03 20.98
C ALA A 340 2.85 -15.63 22.12
N LEU A 341 1.51 -15.53 22.04
CA LEU A 341 0.59 -16.17 22.97
C LEU A 341 0.63 -17.70 22.85
N THR A 342 0.69 -18.22 21.63
CA THR A 342 0.82 -19.67 21.40
C THR A 342 2.12 -20.20 21.98
N MET A 343 3.25 -19.49 21.80
CA MET A 343 4.54 -19.85 22.40
C MET A 343 4.50 -19.89 23.92
N ARG A 344 3.81 -18.95 24.56
CA ARG A 344 3.63 -18.97 26.04
C ARG A 344 2.81 -20.15 26.55
N ARG A 345 1.99 -20.75 25.66
CA ARG A 345 1.16 -21.93 26.00
C ARG A 345 1.89 -23.25 25.74
N PHE A 346 3.12 -23.22 25.23
CA PHE A 346 3.93 -24.42 25.17
C PHE A 346 4.14 -24.92 26.59
N ALA A 347 3.67 -26.12 26.89
CA ALA A 347 3.86 -26.76 28.18
C ALA A 347 5.36 -27.00 28.41
N GLU A 348 5.79 -26.96 29.65
CA GLU A 348 7.14 -27.43 29.96
C GLU A 348 7.29 -28.89 29.47
N PRO A 349 8.36 -29.21 28.74
CA PRO A 349 8.60 -30.59 28.32
C PRO A 349 8.60 -31.53 29.51
N PRO A 350 7.98 -32.71 29.41
CA PRO A 350 7.80 -33.65 30.54
C PRO A 350 9.13 -34.13 31.14
N GLU A 351 10.21 -34.11 30.42
CA GLU A 351 11.58 -34.26 30.87
C GLU A 351 12.36 -33.09 30.28
N ARG A 352 13.19 -32.43 31.09
CA ARG A 352 13.94 -31.23 30.73
C ARG A 352 14.87 -31.48 29.50
N ASP A 353 14.29 -31.55 28.33
CA ASP A 353 15.08 -31.48 27.10
C ASP A 353 15.59 -30.06 26.92
N VAL A 354 16.87 -29.87 27.22
CA VAL A 354 17.54 -28.56 27.21
C VAL A 354 17.49 -27.92 25.79
N ARG A 355 17.52 -28.72 24.74
CA ARG A 355 17.50 -28.21 23.35
C ARG A 355 16.12 -27.66 23.01
N LEU A 356 15.06 -28.42 23.25
CA LEU A 356 13.68 -27.99 22.97
C LEU A 356 13.31 -26.76 23.82
N THR A 357 13.66 -26.75 25.13
CA THR A 357 13.42 -25.61 25.99
C THR A 357 14.14 -24.37 25.52
N ARG A 358 15.39 -24.48 25.09
CA ARG A 358 16.17 -23.38 24.53
C ARG A 358 15.56 -22.81 23.24
N GLU A 359 15.09 -23.65 22.34
CA GLU A 359 14.43 -23.20 21.10
C GLU A 359 13.10 -22.48 21.39
N ILE A 360 12.31 -22.96 22.34
CA ILE A 360 11.08 -22.30 22.82
C ILE A 360 11.39 -20.91 23.37
N GLU A 361 12.39 -20.80 24.26
CA GLU A 361 12.81 -19.53 24.83
C GLU A 361 13.32 -18.56 23.76
N HIS A 362 14.20 -19.01 22.86
CA HIS A 362 14.74 -18.23 21.76
C HIS A 362 13.63 -17.67 20.87
N PHE A 363 12.70 -18.53 20.43
CA PHE A 363 11.62 -18.08 19.55
C PHE A 363 10.66 -17.13 20.29
N SER A 364 10.36 -17.39 21.56
CA SER A 364 9.55 -16.49 22.37
C SER A 364 10.17 -15.12 22.51
N LEU A 365 11.48 -15.02 22.76
CA LEU A 365 12.20 -13.76 22.85
C LEU A 365 12.24 -13.02 21.50
N GLU A 366 12.43 -13.73 20.40
CA GLU A 366 12.39 -13.13 19.05
C GLU A 366 11.00 -12.55 18.71
N LEU A 367 9.91 -13.22 19.11
CA LEU A 367 8.55 -12.72 18.91
C LEU A 367 8.24 -11.52 19.80
N LEU A 368 8.67 -11.52 21.06
CA LEU A 368 8.49 -10.38 21.98
C LEU A 368 9.23 -9.12 21.50
N ASN A 369 10.39 -9.29 20.89
CA ASN A 369 11.18 -8.19 20.33
C ASN A 369 10.76 -7.80 18.91
N CYS A 370 9.73 -8.47 18.36
CA CYS A 370 9.24 -8.18 17.02
C CYS A 370 8.37 -6.92 17.04
N GLN A 371 8.93 -5.80 16.61
CA GLN A 371 8.17 -4.57 16.43
C GLN A 371 7.74 -4.42 14.98
N PRO A 372 6.51 -3.95 14.72
CA PRO A 372 6.07 -3.63 13.37
C PRO A 372 6.97 -2.55 12.75
N PRO A 373 7.22 -2.60 11.44
CA PRO A 373 8.05 -1.60 10.78
C PRO A 373 7.44 -0.20 10.89
N MET A 374 8.31 0.80 11.08
CA MET A 374 7.92 2.21 11.15
C MET A 374 8.17 2.91 9.82
N LEU A 375 7.26 3.78 9.42
CA LEU A 375 7.45 4.67 8.27
C LEU A 375 8.51 5.72 8.61
N CYS A 376 9.57 5.76 7.83
CA CYS A 376 10.72 6.66 8.03
C CYS A 376 11.28 6.67 9.46
N GLY A 377 11.05 5.61 10.24
CA GLY A 377 11.46 5.53 11.64
C GLY A 377 10.67 6.43 12.60
N ILE A 378 9.56 7.03 12.16
CA ILE A 378 8.80 8.04 12.93
C ILE A 378 7.39 7.55 13.24
N LEU A 379 6.68 6.97 12.27
CA LEU A 379 5.26 6.70 12.36
C LEU A 379 4.95 5.21 12.19
N HIS A 380 4.09 4.69 13.06
CA HIS A 380 3.48 3.38 12.85
C HIS A 380 2.28 3.52 11.93
N LEU A 381 2.21 2.67 10.90
CA LEU A 381 1.08 2.62 9.99
C LEU A 381 -0.01 1.73 10.61
N ASP A 382 -0.77 2.31 11.53
CA ASP A 382 -1.84 1.67 12.29
C ASP A 382 -3.15 2.48 12.20
N ARG A 383 -4.21 1.98 12.81
CA ARG A 383 -5.51 2.68 12.85
C ARG A 383 -5.43 4.03 13.59
N ARG A 384 -4.50 4.19 14.54
CA ARG A 384 -4.32 5.45 15.28
C ARG A 384 -3.85 6.55 14.35
N LEU A 385 -2.93 6.23 13.44
CA LEU A 385 -2.45 7.18 12.44
C LEU A 385 -3.61 7.65 11.54
N VAL A 386 -4.46 6.74 11.06
CA VAL A 386 -5.62 7.09 10.23
C VAL A 386 -6.60 7.99 10.99
N TYR A 387 -6.86 7.66 12.25
CA TYR A 387 -7.68 8.51 13.11
C TYR A 387 -7.05 9.91 13.32
N LEU A 388 -5.76 9.98 13.56
CA LEU A 388 -5.04 11.26 13.69
C LEU A 388 -5.11 12.09 12.41
N ILE A 389 -4.99 11.49 11.24
CA ILE A 389 -5.15 12.18 9.95
C ILE A 389 -6.55 12.79 9.86
N ALA A 390 -7.59 12.04 10.18
CA ALA A 390 -8.97 12.52 10.14
C ALA A 390 -9.21 13.67 11.12
N VAL A 391 -8.81 13.51 12.38
CA VAL A 391 -8.97 14.54 13.42
C VAL A 391 -8.18 15.79 13.08
N THR A 392 -6.96 15.66 12.58
CA THR A 392 -6.11 16.77 12.16
C THR A 392 -6.73 17.52 10.98
N ALA A 393 -7.20 16.81 9.95
CA ALA A 393 -7.88 17.41 8.81
C ALA A 393 -9.12 18.19 9.25
N PHE A 394 -9.93 17.63 10.15
CA PHE A 394 -11.13 18.27 10.67
C PHE A 394 -10.80 19.52 11.53
N SER A 395 -9.77 19.47 12.37
CA SER A 395 -9.34 20.60 13.19
C SER A 395 -8.85 21.77 12.32
N TYR A 396 -8.03 21.50 11.31
CA TYR A 396 -7.59 22.53 10.38
C TYR A 396 -8.73 23.06 9.51
N PHE A 397 -9.69 22.21 9.14
CA PHE A 397 -10.90 22.65 8.45
C PHE A 397 -11.70 23.68 9.27
N ILE A 398 -11.95 23.42 10.57
CA ILE A 398 -12.64 24.37 11.46
C ILE A 398 -11.88 25.68 11.50
N THR A 399 -10.56 25.64 11.63
CA THR A 399 -9.72 26.83 11.65
C THR A 399 -9.84 27.65 10.35
N LEU A 400 -9.81 26.99 9.18
CA LEU A 400 -9.99 27.65 7.88
C LEU A 400 -11.36 28.30 7.74
N VAL A 401 -12.42 27.62 8.20
CA VAL A 401 -13.79 28.17 8.21
C VAL A 401 -13.87 29.42 9.08
N GLN A 402 -13.27 29.40 10.27
CA GLN A 402 -13.24 30.56 11.16
C GLN A 402 -12.52 31.77 10.51
N PHE A 403 -11.39 31.54 9.85
CA PHE A 403 -10.68 32.60 9.11
C PHE A 403 -11.51 33.14 7.95
N ASP A 404 -12.17 32.29 7.16
CA ASP A 404 -13.03 32.74 6.05
C ASP A 404 -14.21 33.59 6.55
N LEU A 405 -14.85 33.17 7.63
CA LEU A 405 -15.94 33.92 8.25
C LEU A 405 -15.48 35.27 8.81
N LEU A 406 -14.28 35.35 9.40
CA LEU A 406 -13.70 36.61 9.90
C LEU A 406 -13.35 37.56 8.74
N LEU A 407 -12.83 37.08 7.65
CA LEU A 407 -12.53 37.88 6.46
C LEU A 407 -13.79 38.44 5.82
N ARG A 408 -14.87 37.64 5.75
CA ARG A 408 -16.17 38.07 5.22
C ARG A 408 -16.85 39.19 6.09
N LYS A 409 -16.59 39.16 7.37
CA LYS A 409 -17.14 40.19 8.28
C LYS A 409 -16.44 41.55 8.14
N LYS A 410 -15.23 41.58 7.56
CA LYS A 410 -14.43 42.80 7.34
C LYS A 410 -14.61 43.38 5.93
N SER A 411 -15.09 42.60 4.97
CA SER A 411 -15.47 43.06 3.62
C SER A 411 -16.95 43.49 3.58
#